data_cec366b3253efada3dbe5da57760d440
#
_entry.id   cec366b3253efada3dbe5da57760d440
#
_cell.length_a   1.000
_cell.length_b   1.000
_cell.length_c   1.000
_cell.angle_alpha   90.00
_cell.angle_beta   90.00
_cell.angle_gamma   90.00
#
_symmetry.space_group_name_H-M   'P 1'
#
loop_
_entity.id
_entity.type
_entity.pdbx_description
1 polymer ?
#
loop_
_entity_poly.entity_id
_entity_poly.type
_entity_poly.pdbx_seq_one_letter_code
_entity_poly.pdbx_strand_id
1 'polypeptide(L)'
;KALSNPCCPIAKPCLIGYPAPEIIPAGDQTMTEPKTGITYADAGVDIDAGNTLVERIKPAAKATTRSGVMGGLGGFGALFDLKAAGFTDPVLVAATDGVGTKLRIAIDTGNVDTIGIDLVAMCVNDLVCQGAEPLFFLDYFATGKLVVEDATRIINGIAEGCARSGCALIGGETAEMPGMYHKGDFDLA
;
A
#
# COMPACT_ATOMS: atom_id res chain seq x y z
N LYS A 1 8.63 48.25 -7.46
CA LYS A 1 8.37 47.93 -6.03
C LYS A 1 8.21 46.43 -5.94
N ALA A 2 9.25 45.75 -5.52
CA ALA A 2 9.27 44.31 -5.28
C ALA A 2 8.49 44.01 -3.97
N LEU A 3 7.49 43.14 -4.07
CA LEU A 3 6.82 42.59 -2.91
C LEU A 3 7.66 41.40 -2.41
N SER A 4 8.38 41.63 -1.30
CA SER A 4 9.06 40.58 -0.57
C SER A 4 8.01 39.75 0.18
N ASN A 5 7.77 38.52 -0.27
CA ASN A 5 7.05 37.54 0.52
C ASN A 5 7.94 37.10 1.71
N PRO A 6 7.48 37.19 2.94
CA PRO A 6 8.22 36.61 4.06
C PRO A 6 8.14 35.09 3.96
N CYS A 7 9.31 34.44 3.92
CA CYS A 7 9.51 33.02 4.11
C CYS A 7 8.69 32.53 5.31
N CYS A 8 7.84 31.53 5.09
CA CYS A 8 7.17 30.82 6.15
C CYS A 8 8.23 30.16 7.05
N PRO A 9 8.34 30.52 8.33
CA PRO A 9 9.29 29.87 9.20
C PRO A 9 8.91 28.40 9.33
N ILE A 10 9.85 27.52 9.03
CA ILE A 10 9.74 26.08 9.27
C ILE A 10 9.26 25.91 10.71
N ALA A 11 8.07 25.36 10.87
CA ALA A 11 7.50 25.10 12.19
C ALA A 11 8.49 24.24 12.96
N LYS A 12 8.97 24.75 14.09
CA LYS A 12 9.74 23.96 15.03
C LYS A 12 8.93 22.72 15.38
N PRO A 13 9.54 21.52 15.48
CA PRO A 13 8.81 20.33 15.90
C PRO A 13 8.13 20.66 17.24
N CYS A 14 6.81 20.56 17.26
CA CYS A 14 6.02 20.69 18.48
C CYS A 14 6.38 19.46 19.33
N LEU A 15 7.32 19.61 20.23
CA LEU A 15 7.57 18.62 21.28
C LEU A 15 6.38 18.71 22.22
N ILE A 16 5.34 17.94 21.95
CA ILE A 16 4.32 17.62 22.93
C ILE A 16 5.08 16.81 23.99
N GLY A 17 5.42 17.47 25.11
CA GLY A 17 6.00 16.81 26.26
C GLY A 17 4.97 15.84 26.81
N TYR A 18 5.08 14.55 26.47
CA TYR A 18 4.42 13.52 27.25
C TYR A 18 5.08 13.52 28.65
N PRO A 19 4.31 13.59 29.73
CA PRO A 19 4.85 13.36 31.06
C PRO A 19 5.47 11.96 31.05
N ALA A 20 6.68 11.87 31.62
CA ALA A 20 7.35 10.59 31.77
C ALA A 20 6.40 9.62 32.50
N PRO A 21 6.26 8.36 32.00
CA PRO A 21 5.42 7.39 32.69
C PRO A 21 5.95 7.21 34.13
N GLU A 22 5.09 7.40 35.11
CA GLU A 22 5.38 7.04 36.49
C GLU A 22 5.72 5.54 36.53
N ILE A 23 6.93 5.23 36.98
CA ILE A 23 7.34 3.85 37.19
C ILE A 23 6.57 3.35 38.42
N ILE A 24 5.47 2.65 38.20
CA ILE A 24 4.78 1.91 39.25
C ILE A 24 5.67 0.70 39.58
N PRO A 25 6.11 0.52 40.84
CA PRO A 25 6.91 -0.64 41.21
C PRO A 25 6.13 -1.92 40.94
N ALA A 26 6.78 -2.87 40.27
CA ALA A 26 6.23 -4.19 39.97
C ALA A 26 5.87 -4.91 41.26
N GLY A 27 4.60 -4.86 41.65
CA GLY A 27 4.03 -5.79 42.60
C GLY A 27 3.89 -7.14 41.93
N ASP A 28 4.45 -8.16 42.54
CA ASP A 28 4.28 -9.56 42.18
C ASP A 28 2.78 -9.93 42.19
N GLN A 29 2.16 -9.92 41.00
CA GLN A 29 0.83 -10.43 40.80
C GLN A 29 0.89 -11.46 39.68
N THR A 30 1.12 -12.71 40.08
CA THR A 30 0.74 -13.89 39.27
C THR A 30 -0.79 -13.95 39.17
N MET A 31 -1.37 -13.02 38.43
CA MET A 31 -2.74 -13.14 37.96
C MET A 31 -2.70 -13.73 36.57
N THR A 32 -2.95 -15.03 36.49
CA THR A 32 -3.38 -15.67 35.25
C THR A 32 -4.77 -15.13 34.91
N GLU A 33 -4.83 -13.96 34.26
CA GLU A 33 -6.09 -13.51 33.70
C GLU A 33 -6.51 -14.48 32.60
N PRO A 34 -7.77 -14.92 32.57
CA PRO A 34 -8.28 -15.66 31.43
C PRO A 34 -8.16 -14.73 30.22
N LYS A 35 -7.57 -15.22 29.12
CA LYS A 35 -7.51 -14.51 27.83
C LYS A 35 -8.93 -14.33 27.30
N THR A 36 -9.64 -13.30 27.74
CA THR A 36 -11.00 -12.94 27.28
C THR A 36 -10.96 -11.84 26.21
N GLY A 37 -9.90 -11.75 25.44
CA GLY A 37 -9.80 -10.84 24.30
C GLY A 37 -10.20 -11.57 23.01
N ILE A 38 -11.11 -10.99 22.23
CA ILE A 38 -11.35 -11.38 20.84
C ILE A 38 -10.05 -11.21 20.09
N THR A 39 -9.58 -12.27 19.40
CA THR A 39 -8.38 -12.23 18.55
C THR A 39 -8.74 -11.77 17.14
N TYR A 40 -7.74 -11.41 16.34
CA TYR A 40 -7.93 -11.14 14.90
C TYR A 40 -8.52 -12.36 14.18
N ALA A 41 -8.08 -13.57 14.52
CA ALA A 41 -8.61 -14.81 13.96
C ALA A 41 -10.10 -15.01 14.30
N ASP A 42 -10.52 -14.67 15.53
CA ASP A 42 -11.94 -14.70 15.93
C ASP A 42 -12.77 -13.66 15.15
N ALA A 43 -12.16 -12.56 14.76
CA ALA A 43 -12.78 -11.54 13.92
C ALA A 43 -12.76 -11.91 12.43
N GLY A 44 -12.15 -13.04 12.05
CA GLY A 44 -12.07 -13.52 10.67
C GLY A 44 -10.88 -12.98 9.86
N VAL A 45 -9.88 -12.37 10.52
CA VAL A 45 -8.67 -11.84 9.88
C VAL A 45 -7.49 -12.78 10.11
N ASP A 46 -6.82 -13.19 9.04
CA ASP A 46 -5.69 -14.13 9.06
C ASP A 46 -4.35 -13.40 8.85
N ILE A 47 -3.67 -13.07 9.95
CA ILE A 47 -2.37 -12.37 9.93
C ILE A 47 -1.30 -13.22 9.23
N ASP A 48 -1.31 -14.53 9.40
CA ASP A 48 -0.30 -15.42 8.80
C ASP A 48 -0.50 -15.52 7.28
N ALA A 49 -1.74 -15.51 6.81
CA ALA A 49 -2.05 -15.40 5.39
C ALA A 49 -1.52 -14.08 4.81
N GLY A 50 -1.73 -12.96 5.51
CA GLY A 50 -1.18 -11.66 5.13
C GLY A 50 0.35 -11.67 5.02
N ASN A 51 1.04 -12.18 6.03
CA ASN A 51 2.50 -12.33 6.01
C ASN A 51 2.97 -13.23 4.85
N THR A 52 2.28 -14.33 4.60
CA THR A 52 2.57 -15.24 3.50
C THR A 52 2.43 -14.55 2.14
N LEU A 53 1.37 -13.75 1.96
CA LEU A 53 1.17 -12.96 0.76
C LEU A 53 2.35 -12.01 0.53
N VAL A 54 2.74 -11.23 1.54
CA VAL A 54 3.86 -10.28 1.45
C VAL A 54 5.13 -10.99 0.97
N GLU A 55 5.47 -12.16 1.53
CA GLU A 55 6.65 -12.91 1.08
C GLU A 55 6.54 -13.36 -0.38
N ARG A 56 5.36 -13.76 -0.84
CA ARG A 56 5.14 -14.22 -2.22
C ARG A 56 5.24 -13.10 -3.25
N ILE A 57 4.83 -11.88 -2.92
CA ILE A 57 4.82 -10.74 -3.85
C ILE A 57 6.15 -9.98 -3.90
N LYS A 58 7.02 -10.11 -2.90
CA LYS A 58 8.34 -9.44 -2.85
C LYS A 58 9.17 -9.60 -4.13
N PRO A 59 9.29 -10.78 -4.73
CA PRO A 59 10.07 -10.95 -5.96
C PRO A 59 9.50 -10.14 -7.13
N ALA A 60 8.18 -10.12 -7.30
CA ALA A 60 7.50 -9.39 -8.37
C ALA A 60 7.67 -7.87 -8.18
N ALA A 61 7.43 -7.36 -6.98
CA ALA A 61 7.65 -5.95 -6.65
C ALA A 61 9.11 -5.55 -6.86
N LYS A 62 10.07 -6.36 -6.42
CA LYS A 62 11.49 -6.13 -6.62
C LYS A 62 11.88 -6.06 -8.10
N ALA A 63 11.23 -6.83 -8.96
CA ALA A 63 11.50 -6.82 -10.40
C ALA A 63 11.12 -5.50 -11.08
N THR A 64 10.24 -4.70 -10.46
CA THR A 64 9.84 -3.37 -10.95
C THR A 64 10.76 -2.24 -10.48
N THR A 65 11.79 -2.53 -9.67
CA THR A 65 12.66 -1.52 -9.06
C THR A 65 13.33 -0.65 -10.11
N ARG A 66 13.33 0.66 -9.87
CA ARG A 66 14.01 1.66 -10.71
C ARG A 66 14.84 2.63 -9.85
N SER A 67 15.61 3.49 -10.52
CA SER A 67 16.35 4.57 -9.83
C SER A 67 15.39 5.47 -9.05
N GLY A 68 15.77 5.82 -7.83
CA GLY A 68 14.97 6.59 -6.87
C GLY A 68 14.25 5.75 -5.83
N VAL A 69 14.04 4.46 -6.04
CA VAL A 69 13.41 3.59 -5.03
C VAL A 69 14.35 3.41 -3.83
N MET A 70 13.85 3.68 -2.63
CA MET A 70 14.57 3.53 -1.38
C MET A 70 13.89 2.48 -0.50
N GLY A 71 14.55 1.33 -0.28
CA GLY A 71 14.01 0.24 0.54
C GLY A 71 13.22 -0.79 -0.26
N GLY A 72 12.32 -1.50 0.42
CA GLY A 72 11.49 -2.58 -0.14
C GLY A 72 10.17 -2.72 0.61
N LEU A 73 9.35 -3.70 0.23
CA LEU A 73 8.08 -3.99 0.88
C LEU A 73 8.27 -4.37 2.37
N GLY A 74 7.33 -3.96 3.22
CA GLY A 74 7.26 -4.31 4.64
C GLY A 74 7.47 -3.15 5.61
N GLY A 75 7.64 -1.91 5.11
CA GLY A 75 7.59 -0.68 5.92
C GLY A 75 6.19 -0.10 5.99
N PHE A 76 5.96 0.86 6.90
CA PHE A 76 4.69 1.60 7.00
C PHE A 76 4.51 2.66 5.90
N GLY A 77 5.48 2.82 5.04
CA GLY A 77 5.45 3.74 3.92
C GLY A 77 6.57 3.44 2.95
N ALA A 78 6.43 3.98 1.75
CA ALA A 78 7.42 3.83 0.69
C ALA A 78 8.21 5.12 0.52
N LEU A 79 9.49 5.00 0.20
CA LEU A 79 10.38 6.13 -0.01
C LEU A 79 10.86 6.16 -1.47
N PHE A 80 10.82 7.34 -2.08
CA PHE A 80 11.32 7.57 -3.42
C PHE A 80 12.14 8.85 -3.48
N ASP A 81 13.39 8.74 -3.88
CA ASP A 81 14.31 9.87 -4.03
C ASP A 81 14.29 10.39 -5.47
N LEU A 82 13.61 11.51 -5.68
CA LEU A 82 13.49 12.16 -6.98
C LEU A 82 14.83 12.60 -7.54
N LYS A 83 15.76 13.02 -6.69
CA LYS A 83 17.10 13.44 -7.12
C LYS A 83 17.93 12.25 -7.60
N ALA A 84 17.88 11.13 -6.89
CA ALA A 84 18.53 9.88 -7.32
C ALA A 84 17.92 9.35 -8.62
N ALA A 85 16.63 9.64 -8.88
CA ALA A 85 15.96 9.33 -10.13
C ALA A 85 16.33 10.29 -11.29
N GLY A 86 17.14 11.33 -11.04
CA GLY A 86 17.64 12.25 -12.05
C GLY A 86 16.80 13.51 -12.25
N PHE A 87 15.81 13.77 -11.40
CA PHE A 87 14.96 14.97 -11.52
C PHE A 87 15.58 16.15 -10.78
N THR A 88 15.44 17.33 -11.37
CA THR A 88 15.87 18.62 -10.79
C THR A 88 14.64 19.51 -10.62
N ASP A 89 14.31 19.82 -9.37
CA ASP A 89 13.18 20.68 -8.99
C ASP A 89 11.83 20.24 -9.62
N PRO A 90 11.43 18.96 -9.50
CA PRO A 90 10.23 18.44 -10.14
C PRO A 90 8.96 18.85 -9.42
N VAL A 91 7.85 18.89 -10.17
CA VAL A 91 6.50 18.92 -9.63
C VAL A 91 5.96 17.49 -9.67
N LEU A 92 5.44 17.00 -8.54
CA LEU A 92 4.80 15.69 -8.44
C LEU A 92 3.34 15.78 -8.87
N VAL A 93 2.92 14.85 -9.73
CA VAL A 93 1.52 14.57 -10.04
C VAL A 93 1.14 13.29 -9.32
N ALA A 94 0.04 13.33 -8.58
CA ALA A 94 -0.52 12.16 -7.90
C ALA A 94 -1.90 11.87 -8.48
N ALA A 95 -2.16 10.61 -8.79
CA ALA A 95 -3.46 10.12 -9.24
C ALA A 95 -3.83 8.87 -8.45
N THR A 96 -5.11 8.63 -8.28
CA THR A 96 -5.67 7.40 -7.75
C THR A 96 -6.90 7.04 -8.55
N ASP A 97 -7.03 5.79 -8.92
CA ASP A 97 -8.19 5.26 -9.62
C ASP A 97 -8.42 3.80 -9.21
N GLY A 98 -9.62 3.29 -9.44
CA GLY A 98 -9.96 1.87 -9.28
C GLY A 98 -10.15 1.20 -10.64
N VAL A 99 -10.25 -0.11 -10.63
CA VAL A 99 -10.53 -0.88 -11.87
C VAL A 99 -11.95 -0.67 -12.37
N GLY A 100 -12.89 -0.45 -11.45
CA GLY A 100 -14.30 -0.29 -11.77
C GLY A 100 -15.00 -1.61 -12.06
N THR A 101 -16.05 -1.59 -12.91
CA THR A 101 -16.95 -2.74 -13.14
C THR A 101 -16.28 -3.95 -13.81
N LYS A 102 -15.08 -3.82 -14.37
CA LYS A 102 -14.27 -4.94 -14.87
C LYS A 102 -13.94 -5.95 -13.75
N LEU A 103 -13.87 -5.49 -12.49
CA LEU A 103 -13.72 -6.37 -11.33
C LEU A 103 -14.80 -7.45 -11.27
N ARG A 104 -16.06 -7.10 -11.55
CA ARG A 104 -17.15 -8.08 -11.54
C ARG A 104 -16.92 -9.20 -12.55
N ILE A 105 -16.37 -8.88 -13.72
CA ILE A 105 -16.04 -9.89 -14.73
C ILE A 105 -14.91 -10.80 -14.24
N ALA A 106 -13.86 -10.23 -13.65
CA ALA A 106 -12.76 -11.00 -13.08
C ALA A 106 -13.23 -11.95 -11.96
N ILE A 107 -14.09 -11.46 -11.08
CA ILE A 107 -14.67 -12.24 -9.97
C ILE A 107 -15.52 -13.38 -10.51
N ASP A 108 -16.45 -13.09 -11.43
CA ASP A 108 -17.40 -14.08 -11.96
C ASP A 108 -16.73 -15.17 -12.81
N THR A 109 -15.65 -14.83 -13.49
CA THR A 109 -14.91 -15.77 -14.34
C THR A 109 -13.75 -16.46 -13.62
N GLY A 110 -13.30 -15.96 -12.45
CA GLY A 110 -12.11 -16.41 -11.76
C GLY A 110 -10.79 -16.07 -12.50
N ASN A 111 -10.87 -15.23 -13.54
CA ASN A 111 -9.70 -14.77 -14.29
C ASN A 111 -9.16 -13.47 -13.69
N VAL A 112 -8.28 -13.61 -12.71
CA VAL A 112 -7.73 -12.48 -11.95
C VAL A 112 -6.30 -12.09 -12.36
N ASP A 113 -5.66 -12.83 -13.28
CA ASP A 113 -4.24 -12.64 -13.61
C ASP A 113 -3.93 -11.30 -14.26
N THR A 114 -4.88 -10.75 -15.02
CA THR A 114 -4.69 -9.51 -15.79
C THR A 114 -5.32 -8.27 -15.18
N ILE A 115 -6.17 -8.44 -14.17
CA ILE A 115 -6.93 -7.31 -13.60
C ILE A 115 -6.02 -6.26 -12.93
N GLY A 116 -4.86 -6.70 -12.41
CA GLY A 116 -3.85 -5.79 -11.87
C GLY A 116 -3.20 -4.91 -12.94
N ILE A 117 -3.07 -5.41 -14.18
CA ILE A 117 -2.59 -4.60 -15.31
C ILE A 117 -3.61 -3.50 -15.62
N ASP A 118 -4.90 -3.83 -15.57
CA ASP A 118 -5.98 -2.85 -15.77
C ASP A 118 -5.93 -1.74 -14.70
N LEU A 119 -5.70 -2.09 -13.43
CA LEU A 119 -5.56 -1.12 -12.35
C LEU A 119 -4.44 -0.13 -12.64
N VAL A 120 -3.25 -0.62 -12.92
CA VAL A 120 -2.11 0.25 -13.22
C VAL A 120 -2.37 1.13 -14.43
N ALA A 121 -3.01 0.57 -15.47
CA ALA A 121 -3.34 1.32 -16.67
C ALA A 121 -4.32 2.47 -16.40
N MET A 122 -5.32 2.29 -15.51
CA MET A 122 -6.24 3.36 -15.13
C MET A 122 -5.51 4.54 -14.50
N CYS A 123 -4.65 4.28 -13.51
CA CYS A 123 -3.87 5.33 -12.85
C CYS A 123 -2.83 5.97 -13.78
N VAL A 124 -2.13 5.18 -14.58
CA VAL A 124 -1.10 5.67 -15.52
C VAL A 124 -1.70 6.55 -16.61
N ASN A 125 -2.90 6.22 -17.11
CA ASN A 125 -3.58 7.05 -18.10
C ASN A 125 -3.85 8.47 -17.58
N ASP A 126 -4.23 8.61 -16.31
CA ASP A 126 -4.43 9.91 -15.69
C ASP A 126 -3.13 10.71 -15.61
N LEU A 127 -2.01 10.06 -15.26
CA LEU A 127 -0.71 10.69 -15.24
C LEU A 127 -0.27 11.14 -16.63
N VAL A 128 -0.46 10.30 -17.64
CA VAL A 128 -0.11 10.61 -19.05
C VAL A 128 -0.92 11.79 -19.56
N CYS A 129 -2.21 11.90 -19.20
CA CYS A 129 -3.05 13.05 -19.56
C CYS A 129 -2.50 14.37 -18.97
N GLN A 130 -1.77 14.33 -17.88
CA GLN A 130 -1.08 15.47 -17.28
C GLN A 130 0.34 15.66 -17.82
N GLY A 131 0.81 14.79 -18.71
CA GLY A 131 2.19 14.79 -19.22
C GLY A 131 3.23 14.34 -18.20
N ALA A 132 2.81 13.59 -17.18
CA ALA A 132 3.69 13.10 -16.11
C ALA A 132 4.26 11.72 -16.42
N GLU A 133 5.48 11.48 -15.96
CA GLU A 133 6.12 10.16 -16.00
C GLU A 133 5.68 9.33 -14.78
N PRO A 134 5.20 8.08 -14.96
CA PRO A 134 4.93 7.18 -13.85
C PRO A 134 6.22 6.81 -13.11
N LEU A 135 6.31 7.07 -11.82
CA LEU A 135 7.52 6.84 -11.03
C LEU A 135 7.39 5.63 -10.10
N PHE A 136 6.29 5.58 -9.37
CA PHE A 136 6.01 4.50 -8.42
C PHE A 136 4.51 4.27 -8.30
N PHE A 137 4.17 3.10 -7.78
CA PHE A 137 2.80 2.67 -7.55
C PHE A 137 2.64 2.15 -6.12
N LEU A 138 1.50 2.46 -5.53
CA LEU A 138 1.02 1.94 -4.26
C LEU A 138 -0.35 1.34 -4.51
N ASP A 139 -0.52 0.06 -4.26
CA ASP A 139 -1.80 -0.61 -4.47
C ASP A 139 -2.63 -0.72 -3.19
N TYR A 140 -3.93 -0.79 -3.36
CA TYR A 140 -4.86 -1.16 -2.31
C TYR A 140 -5.68 -2.37 -2.77
N PHE A 141 -5.53 -3.48 -2.08
CA PHE A 141 -6.30 -4.69 -2.27
C PHE A 141 -7.18 -4.94 -1.05
N ALA A 142 -8.49 -4.99 -1.24
CA ALA A 142 -9.46 -5.21 -0.18
C ALA A 142 -10.37 -6.41 -0.48
N THR A 143 -10.61 -7.27 0.51
CA THR A 143 -11.45 -8.44 0.38
C THR A 143 -12.13 -8.81 1.70
N GLY A 144 -13.20 -9.61 1.66
CA GLY A 144 -13.84 -10.13 2.86
C GLY A 144 -13.06 -11.24 3.54
N LYS A 145 -12.36 -12.05 2.75
CA LYS A 145 -11.44 -13.10 3.24
C LYS A 145 -10.27 -13.26 2.27
N LEU A 146 -9.07 -13.17 2.79
CA LEU A 146 -7.86 -13.27 1.99
C LEU A 146 -7.64 -14.71 1.48
N VAL A 147 -7.62 -14.86 0.15
CA VAL A 147 -7.18 -16.05 -0.56
C VAL A 147 -5.81 -15.74 -1.14
N VAL A 148 -4.75 -16.22 -0.47
CA VAL A 148 -3.35 -15.88 -0.79
C VAL A 148 -3.00 -16.15 -2.25
N GLU A 149 -3.51 -17.25 -2.83
CA GLU A 149 -3.28 -17.64 -4.21
C GLU A 149 -3.80 -16.59 -5.20
N ASP A 150 -5.05 -16.18 -5.05
CA ASP A 150 -5.69 -15.19 -5.94
C ASP A 150 -5.08 -13.80 -5.74
N ALA A 151 -4.84 -13.38 -4.50
CA ALA A 151 -4.18 -12.13 -4.19
C ALA A 151 -2.75 -12.07 -4.80
N THR A 152 -2.01 -13.18 -4.75
CA THR A 152 -0.68 -13.28 -5.39
C THR A 152 -0.78 -13.08 -6.90
N ARG A 153 -1.76 -13.69 -7.57
CA ARG A 153 -1.99 -13.56 -9.02
C ARG A 153 -2.34 -12.11 -9.38
N ILE A 154 -3.23 -11.49 -8.61
CA ILE A 154 -3.66 -10.10 -8.80
C ILE A 154 -2.46 -9.15 -8.68
N ILE A 155 -1.68 -9.27 -7.60
CA ILE A 155 -0.54 -8.36 -7.34
C ILE A 155 0.60 -8.61 -8.33
N ASN A 156 0.80 -9.83 -8.81
CA ASN A 156 1.71 -10.10 -9.94
C ASN A 156 1.26 -9.38 -11.21
N GLY A 157 -0.06 -9.31 -11.48
CA GLY A 157 -0.62 -8.49 -12.55
C GLY A 157 -0.35 -7.00 -12.37
N ILE A 158 -0.43 -6.48 -11.13
CA ILE A 158 -0.06 -5.10 -10.81
C ILE A 158 1.44 -4.86 -11.10
N ALA A 159 2.31 -5.76 -10.65
CA ALA A 159 3.74 -5.67 -10.91
C ALA A 159 4.06 -5.69 -12.41
N GLU A 160 3.37 -6.52 -13.19
CA GLU A 160 3.49 -6.55 -14.65
C GLU A 160 3.06 -5.22 -15.27
N GLY A 161 1.92 -4.64 -14.83
CA GLY A 161 1.47 -3.32 -15.26
C GLY A 161 2.49 -2.23 -14.93
N CYS A 162 3.07 -2.27 -13.74
CA CYS A 162 4.15 -1.37 -13.32
C CYS A 162 5.39 -1.51 -14.21
N ALA A 163 5.83 -2.73 -14.49
CA ALA A 163 6.97 -2.98 -15.36
C ALA A 163 6.74 -2.44 -16.77
N ARG A 164 5.55 -2.62 -17.35
CA ARG A 164 5.19 -2.10 -18.67
C ARG A 164 5.15 -0.58 -18.73
N SER A 165 4.73 0.08 -17.66
CA SER A 165 4.67 1.55 -17.58
C SER A 165 5.97 2.18 -17.10
N GLY A 166 6.97 1.38 -16.71
CA GLY A 166 8.26 1.86 -16.23
C GLY A 166 8.22 2.43 -14.81
N CYS A 167 7.16 2.19 -14.03
CA CYS A 167 7.08 2.57 -12.63
C CYS A 167 7.43 1.40 -11.70
N ALA A 168 7.73 1.71 -10.44
CA ALA A 168 8.06 0.71 -9.43
C ALA A 168 6.88 0.46 -8.49
N LEU A 169 6.53 -0.79 -8.25
CA LEU A 169 5.61 -1.17 -7.17
C LEU A 169 6.40 -1.16 -5.85
N ILE A 170 6.21 -0.12 -5.03
CA ILE A 170 7.04 0.14 -3.85
C ILE A 170 6.33 -0.04 -2.52
N GLY A 171 5.03 -0.28 -2.53
CA GLY A 171 4.22 -0.50 -1.34
C GLY A 171 2.76 -0.67 -1.69
N GLY A 172 1.94 -0.70 -0.68
CA GLY A 172 0.49 -0.84 -0.81
C GLY A 172 -0.13 -1.32 0.50
N GLU A 173 -1.39 -1.69 0.44
CA GLU A 173 -2.17 -2.19 1.57
C GLU A 173 -2.99 -3.40 1.14
N THR A 174 -2.98 -4.44 1.96
CA THR A 174 -3.90 -5.57 1.85
C THR A 174 -4.85 -5.54 3.04
N ALA A 175 -6.14 -5.29 2.77
CA ALA A 175 -7.16 -5.19 3.80
C ALA A 175 -8.09 -6.40 3.77
N GLU A 176 -8.11 -7.15 4.86
CA GLU A 176 -9.09 -8.21 5.09
C GLU A 176 -10.22 -7.68 5.97
N MET A 177 -11.42 -7.54 5.39
CA MET A 177 -12.57 -6.89 6.01
C MET A 177 -13.80 -7.82 6.00
N PRO A 178 -13.86 -8.77 6.96
CA PRO A 178 -14.97 -9.71 7.10
C PRO A 178 -16.32 -8.98 7.26
N GLY A 179 -17.33 -9.39 6.49
CA GLY A 179 -18.67 -8.81 6.53
C GLY A 179 -18.86 -7.55 5.68
N MET A 180 -17.79 -6.93 5.17
CA MET A 180 -17.89 -5.81 4.26
C MET A 180 -17.96 -6.24 2.79
N TYR A 181 -17.23 -7.27 2.44
CA TYR A 181 -17.26 -7.90 1.11
C TYR A 181 -17.93 -9.27 1.17
N HIS A 182 -18.66 -9.63 0.11
CA HIS A 182 -19.16 -10.99 -0.04
C HIS A 182 -18.01 -11.98 -0.28
N LYS A 183 -18.30 -13.26 -0.08
CA LYS A 183 -17.31 -14.31 -0.30
C LYS A 183 -16.81 -14.29 -1.75
N GLY A 184 -15.51 -14.11 -1.92
CA GLY A 184 -14.84 -14.06 -3.23
C GLY A 184 -14.84 -12.69 -3.89
N ASP A 185 -15.54 -11.70 -3.33
CA ASP A 185 -15.48 -10.34 -3.82
C ASP A 185 -14.22 -9.64 -3.29
N PHE A 186 -13.67 -8.76 -4.12
CA PHE A 186 -12.52 -7.92 -3.79
C PHE A 186 -12.60 -6.58 -4.52
N ASP A 187 -11.84 -5.62 -4.06
CA ASP A 187 -11.65 -4.32 -4.71
C ASP A 187 -10.18 -3.98 -4.87
N LEU A 188 -9.89 -3.17 -5.89
CA LEU A 188 -8.54 -2.74 -6.24
C LEU A 188 -8.52 -1.23 -6.54
N ALA A 189 -7.58 -0.54 -5.90
CA ALA A 189 -7.28 0.86 -6.18
C ALA A 189 -5.77 1.12 -6.12
#